data_eb495050d8c5f3af0bbda83e0f808d4a
#
_entry.id   eb495050d8c5f3af0bbda83e0f808d4a
#
_cell.length_a   1.000
_cell.length_b   1.000
_cell.length_c   1.000
_cell.angle_alpha   90.00
_cell.angle_beta   90.00
_cell.angle_gamma   90.00
#
_symmetry.space_group_name_H-M   'P 1'
#
loop_
_entity.id
_entity.type
_entity.pdbx_description
1 polymer ?
#
loop_
_entity_poly.entity_id
_entity_poly.type
_entity_poly.pdbx_seq_one_letter_code
_entity_poly.pdbx_strand_id
1 'polypeptide(L)'
;PSIYSTYMYMHKRAEANGWRAQIISGVPSFCSVAARLGISLGEKNEEIHIIPSAYKPEDTFSYDGTCVYMKSGKGLKALISALRLRQETTGESYEINAVSNCGMDNEKIYHGLDELEEAQGYLTTVIVKKKNNCISSNNME
;
A
#
# COMPACT_ATOMS: atom_id res chain seq x y z
N PRO A 1 -13.67 -8.64 -1.16
CA PRO A 1 -14.62 -8.10 -2.17
C PRO A 1 -15.05 -6.66 -1.89
N SER A 2 -14.78 -6.11 -0.68
CA SER A 2 -15.31 -4.81 -0.27
C SER A 2 -14.36 -3.62 -0.50
N ILE A 3 -13.10 -3.84 -0.88
CA ILE A 3 -12.10 -2.79 -1.08
C ILE A 3 -11.69 -2.76 -2.55
N TYR A 4 -12.02 -1.68 -3.26
CA TYR A 4 -11.72 -1.46 -4.69
C TYR A 4 -12.02 -2.65 -5.60
N SER A 5 -13.13 -3.37 -5.31
CA SER A 5 -13.55 -4.58 -6.01
C SER A 5 -14.70 -4.29 -6.98
N THR A 6 -14.66 -4.95 -8.12
CA THR A 6 -15.77 -4.97 -9.09
C THR A 6 -16.98 -5.76 -8.60
N TYR A 7 -16.82 -6.55 -7.53
CA TYR A 7 -17.88 -7.41 -7.01
C TYR A 7 -19.16 -6.64 -6.66
N MET A 8 -19.07 -5.42 -6.11
CA MET A 8 -20.25 -4.64 -5.73
C MET A 8 -21.15 -4.28 -6.91
N TYR A 9 -20.60 -4.16 -8.12
CA TYR A 9 -21.40 -3.95 -9.33
C TYR A 9 -22.21 -5.23 -9.67
N MET A 10 -21.57 -6.39 -9.51
CA MET A 10 -22.24 -7.69 -9.72
C MET A 10 -23.28 -7.94 -8.64
N HIS A 11 -22.98 -7.63 -7.39
CA HIS A 11 -23.89 -7.77 -6.25
C HIS A 11 -25.19 -6.98 -6.48
N LYS A 12 -25.06 -5.67 -6.73
CA LYS A 12 -26.21 -4.80 -7.02
C LYS A 12 -27.04 -5.27 -8.22
N ARG A 13 -26.38 -5.78 -9.25
CA ARG A 13 -27.06 -6.30 -10.44
C ARG A 13 -27.81 -7.59 -10.13
N ALA A 14 -27.23 -8.47 -9.32
CA ALA A 14 -27.89 -9.70 -8.88
C ALA A 14 -29.15 -9.38 -8.07
N GLU A 15 -29.06 -8.50 -7.08
CA GLU A 15 -30.20 -8.07 -6.26
C GLU A 15 -31.31 -7.42 -7.10
N ALA A 16 -30.95 -6.55 -8.05
CA ALA A 16 -31.89 -5.91 -8.95
C ALA A 16 -32.65 -6.92 -9.85
N ASN A 17 -32.09 -8.10 -10.07
CA ASN A 17 -32.73 -9.20 -10.80
C ASN A 17 -33.43 -10.24 -9.87
N GLY A 18 -33.60 -9.91 -8.59
CA GLY A 18 -34.28 -10.78 -7.62
C GLY A 18 -33.41 -11.93 -7.10
N TRP A 19 -32.10 -11.93 -7.35
CA TRP A 19 -31.18 -12.95 -6.86
C TRP A 19 -30.73 -12.61 -5.45
N ARG A 20 -30.74 -13.62 -4.59
CA ARG A 20 -30.17 -13.46 -3.25
C ARG A 20 -28.65 -13.59 -3.32
N ALA A 21 -27.93 -12.54 -2.93
CA ALA A 21 -26.48 -12.51 -2.94
C ALA A 21 -25.94 -12.30 -1.50
N GLN A 22 -24.83 -12.96 -1.17
CA GLN A 22 -24.15 -12.83 0.13
C GLN A 22 -22.69 -12.48 -0.11
N ILE A 23 -22.17 -11.51 0.67
CA ILE A 23 -20.77 -11.17 0.68
C ILE A 23 -20.05 -12.04 1.71
N ILE A 24 -19.08 -12.82 1.25
CA ILE A 24 -18.16 -13.55 2.12
C ILE A 24 -16.88 -12.74 2.19
N SER A 25 -16.44 -12.39 3.41
CA SER A 25 -15.20 -11.65 3.63
C SER A 25 -13.99 -12.50 3.23
N GLY A 26 -12.92 -11.82 2.87
CA GLY A 26 -11.64 -12.44 2.57
C GLY A 26 -10.48 -11.59 3.12
N VAL A 27 -9.26 -12.12 3.03
CA VAL A 27 -8.05 -11.38 3.39
C VAL A 27 -7.73 -10.38 2.30
N PRO A 28 -7.63 -9.07 2.60
CA PRO A 28 -7.21 -8.07 1.63
C PRO A 28 -5.76 -8.30 1.19
N SER A 29 -5.44 -7.99 -0.07
CA SER A 29 -4.10 -8.20 -0.61
C SER A 29 -3.01 -7.47 0.18
N PHE A 30 -3.27 -6.29 0.70
CA PHE A 30 -2.30 -5.55 1.50
C PHE A 30 -1.99 -6.21 2.85
N CYS A 31 -2.94 -6.92 3.46
CA CYS A 31 -2.66 -7.74 4.65
C CYS A 31 -1.78 -8.95 4.31
N SER A 32 -2.02 -9.59 3.15
CA SER A 32 -1.17 -10.68 2.67
C SER A 32 0.25 -10.19 2.37
N VAL A 33 0.38 -9.01 1.77
CA VAL A 33 1.66 -8.35 1.49
C VAL A 33 2.41 -8.02 2.79
N ALA A 34 1.74 -7.44 3.79
CA ALA A 34 2.33 -7.15 5.08
C ALA A 34 2.83 -8.42 5.79
N ALA A 35 2.02 -9.48 5.76
CA ALA A 35 2.41 -10.78 6.31
C ALA A 35 3.61 -11.38 5.56
N ARG A 36 3.65 -11.25 4.23
CA ARG A 36 4.77 -11.74 3.41
C ARG A 36 6.07 -11.00 3.70
N LEU A 37 5.98 -9.70 3.99
CA LEU A 37 7.10 -8.85 4.38
C LEU A 37 7.49 -9.00 5.86
N GLY A 38 6.66 -9.63 6.69
CA GLY A 38 6.88 -9.73 8.13
C GLY A 38 6.75 -8.39 8.86
N ILE A 39 5.94 -7.47 8.35
CA ILE A 39 5.75 -6.13 8.93
C ILE A 39 4.32 -5.91 9.41
N SER A 40 4.17 -5.03 10.40
CA SER A 40 2.87 -4.48 10.79
C SER A 40 2.53 -3.28 9.89
N LEU A 41 1.27 -3.16 9.48
CA LEU A 41 0.79 -1.97 8.78
C LEU A 41 0.59 -0.80 9.74
N GLY A 42 0.23 -1.05 10.98
CA GLY A 42 0.08 -0.02 12.00
C GLY A 42 0.23 -0.61 13.38
N GLU A 43 0.83 0.14 14.28
CA GLU A 43 1.00 -0.20 15.68
C GLU A 43 0.34 0.86 16.56
N LYS A 44 -0.26 0.43 17.67
CA LYS A 44 -0.97 1.34 18.60
C LYS A 44 -2.00 2.22 17.88
N ASN A 45 -1.70 3.52 17.76
CA ASN A 45 -2.58 4.55 17.22
C ASN A 45 -2.14 5.01 15.81
N GLU A 46 -1.25 4.28 15.15
CA GLU A 46 -0.81 4.63 13.79
C GLU A 46 -1.98 4.52 12.80
N GLU A 47 -2.12 5.53 11.98
CA GLU A 47 -3.12 5.54 10.91
C GLU A 47 -2.66 4.69 9.73
N ILE A 48 -3.62 4.07 9.04
CA ILE A 48 -3.39 3.30 7.81
C ILE A 48 -4.26 3.88 6.71
N HIS A 49 -3.63 4.40 5.67
CA HIS A 49 -4.28 4.98 4.51
C HIS A 49 -4.20 4.02 3.32
N ILE A 50 -5.34 3.56 2.83
CA ILE A 50 -5.42 2.67 1.67
C ILE A 50 -5.72 3.50 0.43
N ILE A 51 -4.77 3.59 -0.49
CA ILE A 51 -4.76 4.54 -1.58
C ILE A 51 -4.83 3.79 -2.92
N PRO A 52 -5.83 4.06 -3.77
CA PRO A 52 -5.84 3.52 -5.13
C PRO A 52 -4.82 4.24 -6.02
N SER A 53 -4.22 3.53 -6.96
CA SER A 53 -3.16 4.04 -7.84
C SER A 53 -3.54 5.22 -8.75
N ALA A 54 -4.83 5.57 -8.82
CA ALA A 54 -5.30 6.74 -9.55
C ALA A 54 -5.10 8.07 -8.79
N TYR A 55 -4.66 7.99 -7.53
CA TYR A 55 -4.40 9.16 -6.70
C TYR A 55 -3.05 9.79 -7.05
N LYS A 56 -2.95 11.11 -6.92
CA LYS A 56 -1.65 11.79 -7.06
C LYS A 56 -0.83 11.53 -5.80
N PRO A 57 0.39 11.02 -5.90
CA PRO A 57 1.21 10.72 -4.72
C PRO A 57 1.42 11.92 -3.80
N GLU A 58 1.55 13.12 -4.37
CA GLU A 58 1.80 14.36 -3.63
C GLU A 58 0.67 14.70 -2.66
N ASP A 59 -0.57 14.35 -2.99
CA ASP A 59 -1.74 14.61 -2.14
C ASP A 59 -1.72 13.75 -0.86
N THR A 60 -0.88 12.71 -0.83
CA THR A 60 -0.77 11.77 0.29
C THR A 60 0.36 12.08 1.26
N PHE A 61 1.26 13.02 0.93
CA PHE A 61 2.41 13.34 1.77
C PHE A 61 2.08 14.02 3.09
N SER A 62 0.85 14.55 3.22
CA SER A 62 0.33 15.10 4.47
C SER A 62 -0.21 14.03 5.43
N TYR A 63 -0.36 12.79 4.98
CA TYR A 63 -0.90 11.72 5.81
C TYR A 63 0.17 11.23 6.80
N ASP A 64 -0.25 11.03 8.03
CA ASP A 64 0.56 10.38 9.05
C ASP A 64 0.39 8.85 8.99
N GLY A 65 1.37 8.11 9.54
CA GLY A 65 1.31 6.66 9.60
C GLY A 65 1.72 5.96 8.31
N THR A 66 0.96 4.94 7.92
CA THR A 66 1.29 4.05 6.81
C THR A 66 0.39 4.30 5.60
N CYS A 67 0.99 4.56 4.46
CA CYS A 67 0.31 4.64 3.17
C CYS A 67 0.46 3.33 2.41
N VAL A 68 -0.66 2.71 2.03
CA VAL A 68 -0.71 1.48 1.24
C VAL A 68 -1.23 1.83 -0.16
N TYR A 69 -0.36 1.82 -1.14
CA TYR A 69 -0.72 2.09 -2.53
C TYR A 69 -1.06 0.78 -3.23
N MET A 70 -2.32 0.66 -3.63
CA MET A 70 -2.84 -0.54 -4.29
C MET A 70 -2.94 -0.37 -5.80
N LYS A 71 -2.73 -1.45 -6.56
CA LYS A 71 -2.83 -1.46 -8.03
C LYS A 71 -1.86 -0.48 -8.68
N SER A 72 -0.64 -0.40 -8.13
CA SER A 72 0.32 0.67 -8.43
C SER A 72 0.96 0.61 -9.82
N GLY A 73 0.77 -0.46 -10.60
CA GLY A 73 1.51 -0.70 -11.84
C GLY A 73 1.59 0.49 -12.80
N LYS A 74 0.49 1.20 -13.04
CA LYS A 74 0.50 2.39 -13.93
C LYS A 74 1.01 3.66 -13.23
N GLY A 75 0.79 3.79 -11.93
CA GLY A 75 1.17 4.97 -11.12
C GLY A 75 2.54 4.84 -10.46
N LEU A 76 3.21 3.69 -10.58
CA LEU A 76 4.40 3.37 -9.82
C LEU A 76 5.56 4.35 -10.08
N LYS A 77 5.82 4.68 -11.34
CA LYS A 77 6.88 5.64 -11.70
C LYS A 77 6.64 7.03 -11.12
N ALA A 78 5.38 7.49 -11.13
CA ALA A 78 5.01 8.76 -10.53
C ALA A 78 5.21 8.74 -9.01
N LEU A 79 4.82 7.64 -8.35
CA LEU A 79 5.03 7.45 -6.91
C LEU A 79 6.52 7.48 -6.55
N ILE A 80 7.36 6.74 -7.27
CA ILE A 80 8.82 6.72 -7.05
C ILE A 80 9.42 8.11 -7.22
N SER A 81 9.11 8.80 -8.32
CA SER A 81 9.62 10.15 -8.58
C SER A 81 9.19 11.15 -7.51
N ALA A 82 7.93 11.09 -7.09
CA ALA A 82 7.40 11.97 -6.06
C ALA A 82 8.05 11.72 -4.68
N LEU A 83 8.26 10.46 -4.30
CA LEU A 83 8.93 10.09 -3.06
C LEU A 83 10.42 10.50 -3.07
N ARG A 84 11.15 10.31 -4.18
CA ARG A 84 12.54 10.79 -4.31
C ARG A 84 12.62 12.30 -4.14
N LEU A 85 11.81 13.03 -4.90
CA LEU A 85 11.79 14.49 -4.82
C LEU A 85 11.45 14.96 -3.40
N ARG A 86 10.51 14.30 -2.72
CA ARG A 86 10.15 14.65 -1.35
C ARG A 86 11.29 14.40 -0.38
N GLN A 87 12.00 13.27 -0.49
CA GLN A 87 13.18 12.98 0.34
C GLN A 87 14.28 14.03 0.14
N GLU A 88 14.56 14.41 -1.12
CA GLU A 88 15.58 15.39 -1.47
C GLU A 88 15.25 16.80 -0.96
N THR A 89 13.99 17.21 -1.06
CA THR A 89 13.56 18.57 -0.76
C THR A 89 13.29 18.82 0.73
N THR A 90 12.80 17.80 1.45
CA THR A 90 12.39 17.95 2.85
C THR A 90 13.30 17.24 3.84
N GLY A 91 14.17 16.35 3.38
CA GLY A 91 14.97 15.48 4.23
C GLY A 91 14.15 14.41 4.97
N GLU A 92 12.87 14.27 4.68
CA GLU A 92 12.04 13.20 5.23
C GLU A 92 12.54 11.84 4.74
N SER A 93 12.54 10.85 5.63
CA SER A 93 12.91 9.49 5.28
C SER A 93 11.69 8.56 5.37
N TYR A 94 11.63 7.60 4.45
CA TYR A 94 10.55 6.63 4.38
C TYR A 94 11.09 5.21 4.41
N GLU A 95 10.38 4.34 5.08
CA GLU A 95 10.53 2.90 4.90
C GLU A 95 9.57 2.49 3.78
N ILE A 96 10.12 1.92 2.72
CA ILE A 96 9.38 1.57 1.51
C ILE A 96 9.57 0.09 1.22
N ASN A 97 8.47 -0.63 1.17
CA ASN A 97 8.44 -2.04 0.85
C ASN A 97 7.34 -2.30 -0.18
N ALA A 98 7.55 -3.25 -1.07
CA ALA A 98 6.54 -3.63 -2.04
C ALA A 98 6.57 -5.11 -2.37
N VAL A 99 5.43 -5.64 -2.80
CA VAL A 99 5.34 -6.98 -3.36
C VAL A 99 4.50 -6.93 -4.63
N SER A 100 5.05 -7.50 -5.70
CA SER A 100 4.31 -7.78 -6.92
C SER A 100 3.85 -9.23 -6.93
N ASN A 101 2.63 -9.47 -7.41
CA ASN A 101 2.05 -10.81 -7.56
C ASN A 101 2.09 -11.66 -6.27
N CYS A 102 1.80 -11.04 -5.12
CA CYS A 102 1.86 -11.71 -3.82
C CYS A 102 1.07 -13.02 -3.81
N GLY A 103 1.73 -14.11 -3.41
CA GLY A 103 1.16 -15.46 -3.38
C GLY A 103 1.10 -16.18 -4.72
N MET A 104 1.70 -15.66 -5.78
CA MET A 104 1.81 -16.29 -7.10
C MET A 104 3.23 -16.80 -7.36
N ASP A 105 3.41 -17.70 -8.34
CA ASP A 105 4.71 -18.29 -8.69
C ASP A 105 5.75 -17.23 -9.11
N ASN A 106 5.30 -16.10 -9.63
CA ASN A 106 6.13 -14.98 -10.04
C ASN A 106 6.14 -13.83 -9.04
N GLU A 107 5.93 -14.12 -7.77
CA GLU A 107 6.04 -13.16 -6.68
C GLU A 107 7.43 -12.52 -6.64
N LYS A 108 7.47 -11.20 -6.46
CA LYS A 108 8.72 -10.46 -6.23
C LYS A 108 8.54 -9.47 -5.09
N ILE A 109 9.56 -9.38 -4.24
CA ILE A 109 9.65 -8.47 -3.11
C ILE A 109 10.67 -7.37 -3.46
N TYR A 110 10.40 -6.15 -3.02
CA TYR A 110 11.25 -4.98 -3.27
C TYR A 110 11.39 -4.17 -1.98
N HIS A 111 12.61 -3.73 -1.69
CA HIS A 111 12.95 -2.90 -0.54
C HIS A 111 13.59 -1.58 -1.00
N GLY A 112 13.01 -0.47 -0.58
CA GLY A 112 13.46 0.86 -0.97
C GLY A 112 13.09 1.25 -2.41
N LEU A 113 13.43 2.49 -2.77
CA LEU A 113 13.06 3.06 -4.08
C LEU A 113 13.83 2.43 -5.23
N ASP A 114 15.10 2.06 -5.02
CA ASP A 114 15.96 1.57 -6.08
C ASP A 114 15.49 0.20 -6.62
N GLU A 115 15.18 -0.72 -5.71
CA GLU A 115 14.61 -2.02 -6.12
C GLU A 115 13.19 -1.85 -6.69
N LEU A 116 12.43 -0.88 -6.17
CA LEU A 116 11.06 -0.63 -6.62
C LEU A 116 11.00 -0.13 -8.06
N GLU A 117 12.06 0.50 -8.59
CA GLU A 117 12.16 0.89 -10.01
C GLU A 117 12.08 -0.29 -10.97
N GLU A 118 12.51 -1.47 -10.52
CA GLU A 118 12.46 -2.71 -11.31
C GLU A 118 11.06 -3.35 -11.30
N ALA A 119 10.17 -2.88 -10.41
CA ALA A 119 8.86 -3.48 -10.25
C ALA A 119 7.98 -3.26 -11.47
N GLN A 120 7.34 -4.33 -11.91
CA GLN A 120 6.42 -4.34 -13.03
C GLN A 120 5.12 -5.05 -12.66
N GLY A 121 4.06 -4.66 -13.34
CA GLY A 121 2.78 -5.35 -13.25
C GLY A 121 1.73 -4.63 -12.41
N TYR A 122 0.49 -4.91 -12.78
CA TYR A 122 -0.69 -4.29 -12.17
C TYR A 122 -0.88 -4.69 -10.70
N LEU A 123 -0.52 -5.93 -10.35
CA LEU A 123 -0.71 -6.49 -9.02
C LEU A 123 0.47 -6.16 -8.09
N THR A 124 0.90 -4.90 -8.08
CA THR A 124 1.93 -4.38 -7.17
C THR A 124 1.26 -3.58 -6.06
N THR A 125 1.56 -3.94 -4.82
CA THR A 125 1.18 -3.20 -3.62
C THR A 125 2.43 -2.61 -2.99
N VAL A 126 2.43 -1.29 -2.78
CA VAL A 126 3.55 -0.56 -2.15
C VAL A 126 3.11 -0.08 -0.77
N ILE A 127 3.94 -0.33 0.23
CA ILE A 127 3.74 0.11 1.60
C ILE A 127 4.82 1.14 1.91
N VAL A 128 4.40 2.34 2.28
CA VAL A 128 5.27 3.47 2.62
C VAL A 128 4.97 3.90 4.05
N LYS A 129 5.98 3.81 4.92
CA LYS A 129 5.93 4.33 6.27
C LYS A 129 6.87 5.52 6.40
N LYS A 130 6.39 6.62 6.94
CA LYS A 130 7.24 7.74 7.29
C LYS A 130 8.09 7.35 8.51
N LYS A 131 9.41 7.42 8.37
CA LYS A 131 10.30 7.19 9.52
C LYS A 131 10.23 8.41 10.42
N ASN A 132 9.66 8.25 11.59
CA ASN A 132 9.80 9.25 12.64
C ASN A 132 11.29 9.31 13.02
N ASN A 133 11.93 10.46 12.88
CA ASN A 133 13.23 10.71 13.50
C ASN A 133 13.02 10.71 15.02
N CYS A 134 12.85 9.54 15.62
CA CYS A 134 13.03 9.40 17.05
C CYS A 134 14.49 9.70 17.32
N ILE A 135 14.78 10.92 17.75
CA ILE A 135 15.95 11.19 18.57
C ILE A 135 15.88 10.16 19.69
N SER A 136 16.76 9.18 19.62
CA SER A 136 16.96 8.19 20.67
C SER A 136 17.33 8.94 21.94
N SER A 137 16.33 9.30 22.74
CA SER A 137 16.52 9.56 24.16
C SER A 137 16.75 8.20 24.82
N ASN A 138 18.02 7.78 24.83
CA ASN A 138 18.51 6.87 25.82
C ASN A 138 18.18 7.48 27.20
N ASN A 139 17.16 6.96 27.84
CA ASN A 139 17.09 6.96 29.28
C ASN A 139 16.79 5.52 29.70
N MET A 140 17.90 4.87 30.08
CA MET A 140 17.86 3.82 31.06
C MET A 140 17.21 4.37 32.34
N GLU A 141 16.15 3.74 32.76
CA GLU A 141 15.94 3.39 34.19
C GLU A 141 14.92 2.26 34.25
#